data_93d0bb2f1c276baeb162ea8a9b3581d8
#
_entry.id   93d0bb2f1c276baeb162ea8a9b3581d8
#
_cell.length_a   1.000
_cell.length_b   1.000
_cell.length_c   1.000
_cell.angle_alpha   90.00
_cell.angle_beta   90.00
_cell.angle_gamma   90.00
#
_symmetry.space_group_name_H-M   'P 1'
#
loop_
_entity.id
_entity.type
_entity.pdbx_description
1 polymer ?
#
loop_
_entity_poly.entity_id
_entity_poly.type
_entity_poly.pdbx_seq_one_letter_code
_entity_poly.pdbx_strand_id
1 'polypeptide(L)'
;TRKESSAASDVYKRQMYIRSAFTCNTRHGVCEKCYGKNLATGEKVEVGEAVGTIAAQSIGEPGTQLTMRTFHTGGVAGSDITQGLPRIQEIFEARNPKGQAVITEIEGVIDNITVGKDRQQEIVVKGANETRSYLASGTSRLKVEIGQSVERGEVLTEGSIEPKNFLAVAGLTATEEYLLKEVQKVYRMQGVEIDDKHVEVMVRQMLRKVRIIEAGDTKLLPGSLVDIHNFTDANREAFKERKRPATAKPVLLGITKASLETESFLSAASFQETTRVLTDAAIKGKRDDLLGLKENVIIGKLIPAGTGMKRYSKVDIEKDEAPQQGLEEQVIID
;
A
#
# COMPACT_ATOMS: atom_id res chain seq x y z
N THR A 1 -7.06 -34.50 9.48
CA THR A 1 -6.35 -33.30 9.13
C THR A 1 -7.26 -32.24 8.44
N ARG A 2 -7.93 -32.54 7.30
CA ARG A 2 -8.91 -31.61 6.71
C ARG A 2 -10.18 -31.44 7.54
N LYS A 3 -10.65 -32.49 8.22
CA LYS A 3 -11.80 -32.42 9.13
C LYS A 3 -11.49 -31.63 10.40
N GLU A 4 -10.29 -31.74 10.93
CA GLU A 4 -9.84 -30.97 12.08
C GLU A 4 -9.67 -29.47 11.74
N SER A 5 -9.18 -29.16 10.53
CA SER A 5 -9.09 -27.79 10.05
C SER A 5 -10.46 -27.15 9.85
N SER A 6 -11.45 -27.89 9.34
CA SER A 6 -12.82 -27.36 9.17
C SER A 6 -13.59 -27.26 10.49
N ALA A 7 -13.35 -28.17 11.44
CA ALA A 7 -13.86 -28.06 12.80
C ALA A 7 -13.19 -26.93 13.61
N ALA A 8 -11.96 -26.56 13.22
CA ALA A 8 -11.25 -25.41 13.79
C ALA A 8 -11.76 -24.06 13.26
N SER A 9 -12.56 -24.07 12.21
CA SER A 9 -13.22 -22.88 11.67
C SER A 9 -14.58 -22.56 12.30
N ASP A 10 -14.82 -23.09 13.49
CA ASP A 10 -15.96 -22.64 14.28
C ASP A 10 -15.71 -21.16 14.62
N VAL A 11 -16.40 -20.31 13.89
CA VAL A 11 -16.16 -18.86 13.69
C VAL A 11 -16.04 -18.08 15.00
N TYR A 12 -16.50 -18.66 16.10
CA TYR A 12 -16.56 -18.02 17.41
C TYR A 12 -15.42 -18.42 18.37
N LYS A 13 -14.57 -19.37 18.03
CA LYS A 13 -13.63 -19.92 19.02
C LYS A 13 -12.16 -20.05 18.59
N ARG A 14 -11.84 -19.92 17.30
CA ARG A 14 -10.45 -20.10 16.82
C ARG A 14 -10.10 -19.07 15.74
N GLN A 15 -9.23 -18.15 16.08
CA GLN A 15 -8.58 -17.27 15.12
C GLN A 15 -7.40 -18.00 14.49
N MET A 16 -7.22 -17.85 13.19
CA MET A 16 -6.07 -18.38 12.46
C MET A 16 -5.29 -17.23 11.83
N TYR A 17 -3.99 -17.19 12.12
CA TYR A 17 -3.11 -16.22 11.49
C TYR A 17 -2.75 -16.66 10.08
N ILE A 18 -3.03 -15.82 9.10
CA ILE A 18 -2.66 -16.02 7.70
C ILE A 18 -1.60 -15.02 7.29
N ARG A 19 -0.84 -15.35 6.25
CA ARG A 19 0.14 -14.44 5.65
C ARG A 19 -0.54 -13.58 4.60
N SER A 20 -0.18 -12.29 4.58
CA SER A 20 -0.63 -11.33 3.56
C SER A 20 0.56 -10.61 2.93
N ALA A 21 0.33 -9.77 1.93
CA ALA A 21 1.38 -8.94 1.37
C ALA A 21 1.90 -7.91 2.38
N PHE A 22 1.07 -7.45 3.32
CA PHE A 22 1.47 -6.54 4.40
C PHE A 22 2.53 -7.16 5.32
N THR A 23 2.33 -8.40 5.73
CA THR A 23 3.23 -9.11 6.65
C THR A 23 4.48 -9.69 5.98
N CYS A 24 4.69 -9.42 4.69
CA CYS A 24 5.81 -9.96 3.94
C CYS A 24 7.12 -9.22 4.22
N ASN A 25 8.13 -9.94 4.71
CA ASN A 25 9.45 -9.40 5.06
C ASN A 25 10.45 -9.41 3.89
N THR A 26 10.01 -9.65 2.66
CA THR A 26 10.90 -9.68 1.49
C THR A 26 11.36 -8.26 1.16
N ARG A 27 12.65 -8.08 0.93
CA ARG A 27 13.24 -6.77 0.60
C ARG A 27 12.74 -6.22 -0.73
N HIS A 28 12.67 -7.07 -1.75
CA HIS A 28 12.19 -6.74 -3.08
C HIS A 28 10.98 -7.60 -3.42
N GLY A 29 9.90 -6.96 -3.84
CA GLY A 29 8.66 -7.64 -4.18
C GLY A 29 7.92 -8.28 -3.00
N VAL A 30 7.14 -9.31 -3.29
CA VAL A 30 6.37 -10.10 -2.32
C VAL A 30 6.73 -11.56 -2.51
N CYS A 31 6.90 -12.32 -1.42
CA CYS A 31 7.22 -13.73 -1.55
C CYS A 31 5.99 -14.54 -2.00
N GLU A 32 6.26 -15.64 -2.69
CA GLU A 32 5.28 -16.58 -3.21
C GLU A 32 4.21 -17.01 -2.18
N LYS A 33 4.62 -17.29 -0.94
CA LYS A 33 3.72 -17.72 0.13
C LYS A 33 2.81 -16.59 0.66
N CYS A 34 3.25 -15.33 0.62
CA CYS A 34 2.44 -14.19 1.04
C CYS A 34 1.51 -13.73 -0.07
N TYR A 35 1.91 -13.82 -1.33
CA TYR A 35 1.08 -13.49 -2.47
C TYR A 35 0.04 -14.58 -2.77
N GLY A 36 0.47 -15.86 -2.66
CA GLY A 36 -0.40 -17.03 -2.78
C GLY A 36 -0.70 -17.43 -4.22
N LYS A 37 -1.97 -17.47 -4.59
CA LYS A 37 -2.48 -17.99 -5.86
C LYS A 37 -2.39 -16.93 -6.97
N ASN A 38 -1.98 -17.34 -8.17
CA ASN A 38 -2.16 -16.54 -9.37
C ASN A 38 -3.63 -16.59 -9.79
N LEU A 39 -4.27 -15.44 -9.94
CA LEU A 39 -5.71 -15.36 -10.21
C LEU A 39 -6.06 -15.77 -11.64
N ALA A 40 -5.13 -15.63 -12.59
CA ALA A 40 -5.36 -16.00 -13.99
C ALA A 40 -5.30 -17.52 -14.22
N THR A 41 -4.29 -18.18 -13.67
CA THR A 41 -4.05 -19.63 -13.88
C THR A 41 -4.73 -20.49 -12.82
N GLY A 42 -5.03 -19.94 -11.65
CA GLY A 42 -5.56 -20.67 -10.53
C GLY A 42 -4.51 -21.47 -9.73
N GLU A 43 -3.27 -21.45 -10.16
CA GLU A 43 -2.16 -22.13 -9.55
C GLU A 43 -1.39 -21.21 -8.59
N LYS A 44 -0.39 -21.77 -7.92
CA LYS A 44 0.50 -21.00 -7.06
C LYS A 44 1.36 -20.06 -7.91
N VAL A 45 1.52 -18.81 -7.45
CA VAL A 45 2.31 -17.81 -8.17
C VAL A 45 3.76 -18.28 -8.33
N GLU A 46 4.31 -18.10 -9.51
CA GLU A 46 5.72 -18.35 -9.77
C GLU A 46 6.59 -17.15 -9.42
N VAL A 47 7.87 -17.43 -9.11
CA VAL A 47 8.86 -16.37 -8.93
C VAL A 47 9.15 -15.73 -10.29
N GLY A 48 9.05 -14.41 -10.36
CA GLY A 48 9.23 -13.64 -11.60
C GLY A 48 7.95 -13.03 -12.17
N GLU A 49 6.80 -13.26 -11.52
CA GLU A 49 5.57 -12.55 -11.83
C GLU A 49 5.69 -11.05 -11.49
N ALA A 50 5.25 -10.20 -12.41
CA ALA A 50 5.26 -8.74 -12.25
C ALA A 50 4.05 -8.27 -11.43
N VAL A 51 3.94 -8.71 -10.18
CA VAL A 51 2.75 -8.52 -9.32
C VAL A 51 2.37 -7.05 -9.10
N GLY A 52 3.33 -6.13 -9.12
CA GLY A 52 3.06 -4.70 -9.01
C GLY A 52 2.35 -4.14 -10.25
N THR A 53 2.75 -4.58 -11.45
CA THR A 53 2.09 -4.20 -12.71
C THR A 53 0.69 -4.78 -12.77
N ILE A 54 0.52 -6.05 -12.37
CA ILE A 54 -0.79 -6.71 -12.31
C ILE A 54 -1.71 -5.97 -11.33
N ALA A 55 -1.21 -5.60 -10.15
CA ALA A 55 -1.98 -4.84 -9.18
C ALA A 55 -2.41 -3.48 -9.73
N ALA A 56 -1.50 -2.74 -10.38
CA ALA A 56 -1.82 -1.44 -10.97
C ALA A 56 -2.87 -1.54 -12.07
N GLN A 57 -2.79 -2.56 -12.93
CA GLN A 57 -3.77 -2.82 -13.99
C GLN A 57 -5.13 -3.23 -13.41
N SER A 58 -5.16 -4.12 -12.41
CA SER A 58 -6.38 -4.60 -11.76
C SER A 58 -7.13 -3.49 -11.02
N ILE A 59 -6.42 -2.50 -10.49
CA ILE A 59 -7.00 -1.31 -9.83
C ILE A 59 -7.36 -0.25 -10.87
N GLY A 60 -6.56 -0.07 -11.92
CA GLY A 60 -6.72 0.99 -12.91
C GLY A 60 -7.81 0.73 -13.94
N GLU A 61 -7.98 -0.52 -14.39
CA GLU A 61 -8.99 -0.87 -15.39
C GLU A 61 -10.40 -0.49 -14.91
N PRO A 62 -10.88 -0.94 -13.74
CA PRO A 62 -12.20 -0.56 -13.27
C PRO A 62 -12.32 0.94 -12.94
N GLY A 63 -11.21 1.62 -12.67
CA GLY A 63 -11.16 3.06 -12.44
C GLY A 63 -11.74 3.87 -13.60
N THR A 64 -11.48 3.45 -14.84
CA THR A 64 -12.05 4.08 -16.05
C THR A 64 -13.58 3.92 -16.10
N GLN A 65 -14.11 2.78 -15.71
CA GLN A 65 -15.55 2.53 -15.66
C GLN A 65 -16.23 3.35 -14.56
N LEU A 66 -15.54 3.59 -13.44
CA LEU A 66 -16.01 4.46 -12.35
C LEU A 66 -16.23 5.90 -12.79
N THR A 67 -15.35 6.45 -13.62
CA THR A 67 -15.49 7.81 -14.18
C THR A 67 -16.74 7.92 -15.05
N MET A 68 -17.01 6.96 -15.90
CA MET A 68 -18.17 6.98 -16.80
C MET A 68 -19.50 6.92 -16.02
N ARG A 69 -19.57 6.17 -14.92
CA ARG A 69 -20.78 6.02 -14.12
C ARG A 69 -21.09 7.22 -13.22
N THR A 70 -20.08 7.96 -12.74
CA THR A 70 -20.30 9.14 -11.89
C THR A 70 -20.92 10.32 -12.64
N PHE A 71 -20.80 10.40 -13.96
CA PHE A 71 -21.46 11.41 -14.78
C PHE A 71 -22.99 11.18 -14.93
N HIS A 72 -23.47 9.96 -14.72
CA HIS A 72 -24.88 9.61 -14.90
C HIS A 72 -25.69 9.64 -13.58
N THR A 73 -25.04 9.63 -12.45
CA THR A 73 -25.74 9.73 -11.15
C THR A 73 -25.78 11.20 -10.73
N GLY A 74 -26.69 11.94 -11.37
CA GLY A 74 -26.97 13.36 -11.07
C GLY A 74 -27.31 13.53 -9.59
N GLY A 75 -26.59 14.45 -8.96
CA GLY A 75 -26.49 14.68 -7.55
C GLY A 75 -27.76 14.57 -6.71
N VAL A 76 -27.69 13.82 -5.67
CA VAL A 76 -28.41 14.12 -4.44
C VAL A 76 -27.55 15.15 -3.70
N ALA A 77 -27.95 16.41 -3.80
CA ALA A 77 -27.39 17.50 -3.03
C ALA A 77 -27.61 17.21 -1.54
N GLY A 78 -26.55 16.86 -0.83
CA GLY A 78 -26.68 16.65 0.63
C GLY A 78 -25.49 16.05 1.36
N SER A 79 -24.61 15.33 0.70
CA SER A 79 -23.38 14.87 1.34
C SER A 79 -22.18 15.22 0.48
N ASP A 80 -21.38 16.14 0.96
CA ASP A 80 -20.12 16.62 0.36
C ASP A 80 -19.00 15.55 0.46
N ILE A 81 -19.39 14.27 0.35
CA ILE A 81 -18.49 13.13 0.43
C ILE A 81 -18.05 12.83 -0.99
N THR A 82 -16.79 13.03 -1.27
CA THR A 82 -16.14 12.63 -2.52
C THR A 82 -16.38 11.13 -2.74
N GLN A 83 -17.15 10.79 -3.75
CA GLN A 83 -17.51 9.40 -4.06
C GLN A 83 -16.85 8.95 -5.37
N GLY A 84 -16.62 7.65 -5.49
CA GLY A 84 -16.05 7.07 -6.69
C GLY A 84 -14.56 7.31 -6.88
N LEU A 85 -14.13 7.55 -8.13
CA LEU A 85 -12.72 7.69 -8.50
C LEU A 85 -11.97 8.81 -7.74
N PRO A 86 -12.55 10.00 -7.51
CA PRO A 86 -11.88 11.05 -6.73
C PRO A 86 -11.50 10.59 -5.32
N ARG A 87 -12.34 9.75 -4.69
CA ARG A 87 -12.03 9.20 -3.36
C ARG A 87 -10.87 8.21 -3.39
N ILE A 88 -10.82 7.35 -4.41
CA ILE A 88 -9.70 6.42 -4.61
C ILE A 88 -8.41 7.20 -4.82
N GLN A 89 -8.45 8.27 -5.60
CA GLN A 89 -7.30 9.15 -5.83
C GLN A 89 -6.85 9.83 -4.53
N GLU A 90 -7.77 10.33 -3.70
CA GLU A 90 -7.44 10.88 -2.38
C GLU A 90 -6.72 9.88 -1.48
N ILE A 91 -7.22 8.63 -1.44
CA ILE A 91 -6.65 7.56 -0.62
C ILE A 91 -5.23 7.22 -1.10
N PHE A 92 -5.05 6.92 -2.39
CA PHE A 92 -3.75 6.53 -2.93
C PHE A 92 -2.73 7.67 -2.96
N GLU A 93 -3.16 8.92 -3.08
CA GLU A 93 -2.26 10.07 -2.96
C GLU A 93 -2.07 10.53 -1.50
N ALA A 94 -2.71 9.86 -0.55
CA ALA A 94 -2.70 10.23 0.87
C ALA A 94 -2.98 11.73 1.08
N ARG A 95 -3.98 12.26 0.34
CA ARG A 95 -4.45 13.66 0.45
C ARG A 95 -5.38 13.80 1.64
N ASN A 96 -5.43 15.02 2.18
CA ASN A 96 -6.40 15.34 3.21
C ASN A 96 -7.81 15.36 2.60
N PRO A 97 -8.76 14.60 3.15
CA PRO A 97 -10.13 14.57 2.64
C PRO A 97 -10.84 15.90 2.88
N LYS A 98 -11.73 16.30 1.96
CA LYS A 98 -12.49 17.55 2.08
C LYS A 98 -13.41 17.56 3.30
N GLY A 99 -14.03 16.43 3.62
CA GLY A 99 -14.84 16.24 4.83
C GLY A 99 -14.08 15.41 5.86
N GLN A 100 -13.08 16.00 6.52
CA GLN A 100 -12.25 15.29 7.48
C GLN A 100 -13.04 14.98 8.76
N ALA A 101 -13.02 13.69 9.15
CA ALA A 101 -13.54 13.26 10.44
C ALA A 101 -12.54 13.55 11.56
N VAL A 102 -13.05 13.94 12.71
CA VAL A 102 -12.27 14.07 13.94
C VAL A 102 -12.11 12.68 14.55
N ILE A 103 -10.89 12.31 14.89
CA ILE A 103 -10.55 11.05 15.56
C ILE A 103 -10.01 11.33 16.94
N THR A 104 -10.23 10.41 17.88
CA THR A 104 -9.65 10.52 19.22
C THR A 104 -8.20 10.05 19.21
N GLU A 105 -7.33 10.76 19.92
CA GLU A 105 -5.92 10.40 20.10
C GLU A 105 -5.68 9.56 21.36
N ILE A 106 -6.65 9.58 22.29
CA ILE A 106 -6.60 8.86 23.56
C ILE A 106 -7.78 7.89 23.68
N GLU A 107 -7.59 6.85 24.43
CA GLU A 107 -8.68 5.98 24.88
C GLU A 107 -9.36 6.59 26.10
N GLY A 108 -10.68 6.48 26.19
CA GLY A 108 -11.40 7.05 27.32
C GLY A 108 -12.91 7.02 27.15
N VAL A 109 -13.59 7.84 27.95
CA VAL A 109 -15.04 8.02 27.90
C VAL A 109 -15.34 9.47 27.52
N ILE A 110 -16.38 9.66 26.74
CA ILE A 110 -16.86 11.01 26.39
C ILE A 110 -17.55 11.61 27.58
N ASP A 111 -16.89 12.63 28.14
CA ASP A 111 -17.38 13.31 29.35
C ASP A 111 -18.45 14.35 29.02
N ASN A 112 -18.19 15.19 28.03
CA ASN A 112 -19.10 16.28 27.67
C ASN A 112 -19.01 16.62 26.16
N ILE A 113 -20.14 17.12 25.64
CA ILE A 113 -20.22 17.66 24.28
C ILE A 113 -20.86 19.04 24.37
N THR A 114 -20.10 20.09 24.10
CA THR A 114 -20.57 21.48 24.17
C THR A 114 -20.60 22.09 22.77
N VAL A 115 -21.61 22.93 22.53
CA VAL A 115 -21.70 23.70 21.27
C VAL A 115 -21.27 25.13 21.60
N GLY A 116 -20.13 25.54 21.03
CA GLY A 116 -19.55 26.86 21.16
C GLY A 116 -20.34 27.97 20.43
N LYS A 117 -19.98 29.23 20.68
CA LYS A 117 -20.63 30.41 20.08
C LYS A 117 -20.50 30.45 18.54
N ASP A 118 -19.47 29.85 17.97
CA ASP A 118 -19.19 29.80 16.52
C ASP A 118 -19.79 28.55 15.84
N ARG A 119 -20.79 27.93 16.44
CA ARG A 119 -21.37 26.65 15.99
C ARG A 119 -20.34 25.50 15.91
N GLN A 120 -19.18 25.64 16.53
CA GLN A 120 -18.22 24.56 16.69
C GLN A 120 -18.67 23.66 17.84
N GLN A 121 -18.50 22.37 17.65
CA GLN A 121 -18.79 21.35 18.67
C GLN A 121 -17.47 20.98 19.34
N GLU A 122 -17.40 21.11 20.65
CA GLU A 122 -16.27 20.67 21.44
C GLU A 122 -16.63 19.36 22.14
N ILE A 123 -15.85 18.32 21.86
CA ILE A 123 -16.01 16.98 22.40
C ILE A 123 -14.88 16.75 23.40
N VAL A 124 -15.22 16.53 24.65
CA VAL A 124 -14.24 16.29 25.72
C VAL A 124 -14.17 14.78 25.96
N VAL A 125 -12.99 14.21 25.75
CA VAL A 125 -12.70 12.80 26.04
C VAL A 125 -11.83 12.72 27.29
N LYS A 126 -12.29 11.99 28.28
CA LYS A 126 -11.59 11.76 29.55
C LYS A 126 -10.96 10.37 29.52
N GLY A 127 -9.64 10.32 29.36
CA GLY A 127 -8.84 9.11 29.51
C GLY A 127 -8.43 8.84 30.96
N ALA A 128 -7.71 7.76 31.19
CA ALA A 128 -7.21 7.38 32.49
C ALA A 128 -6.19 8.38 33.07
N ASN A 129 -5.33 8.96 32.23
CA ASN A 129 -4.22 9.82 32.64
C ASN A 129 -4.36 11.27 32.13
N GLU A 130 -5.12 11.50 31.08
CA GLU A 130 -5.27 12.82 30.47
C GLU A 130 -6.69 13.04 29.96
N THR A 131 -7.09 14.32 29.88
CA THR A 131 -8.33 14.74 29.24
C THR A 131 -8.00 15.60 28.06
N ARG A 132 -8.61 15.32 26.90
CA ARG A 132 -8.41 16.09 25.67
C ARG A 132 -9.74 16.58 25.12
N SER A 133 -9.73 17.81 24.61
CA SER A 133 -10.85 18.39 23.87
C SER A 133 -10.57 18.38 22.38
N TYR A 134 -11.58 18.01 21.61
CA TYR A 134 -11.54 17.96 20.14
C TYR A 134 -12.58 18.90 19.58
N LEU A 135 -12.15 19.76 18.66
CA LEU A 135 -13.04 20.70 17.99
C LEU A 135 -13.54 20.10 16.67
N ALA A 136 -14.84 20.02 16.54
CA ALA A 136 -15.52 19.58 15.32
C ALA A 136 -16.30 20.73 14.70
N SER A 137 -16.43 20.74 13.36
CA SER A 137 -17.29 21.72 12.68
C SER A 137 -18.74 21.51 13.11
N GLY A 138 -19.48 22.58 13.31
CA GLY A 138 -20.88 22.51 13.70
C GLY A 138 -21.82 21.92 12.62
N THR A 139 -21.33 21.74 11.40
CA THR A 139 -22.04 21.06 10.33
C THR A 139 -21.79 19.54 10.30
N SER A 140 -20.78 19.07 11.05
CA SER A 140 -20.44 17.64 11.11
C SER A 140 -21.39 16.92 12.05
N ARG A 141 -21.96 15.79 11.63
CA ARG A 141 -22.73 14.92 12.51
C ARG A 141 -21.81 14.17 13.45
N LEU A 142 -22.21 14.12 14.70
CA LEU A 142 -21.53 13.29 15.72
C LEU A 142 -21.92 11.83 15.54
N LYS A 143 -20.94 10.94 15.69
CA LYS A 143 -21.14 9.49 15.75
C LYS A 143 -21.18 8.92 17.16
N VAL A 144 -20.92 9.75 18.14
CA VAL A 144 -20.68 9.36 19.52
C VAL A 144 -21.65 10.09 20.45
N GLU A 145 -21.94 9.44 21.58
CA GLU A 145 -22.82 9.96 22.61
C GLU A 145 -22.07 10.19 23.93
N ILE A 146 -22.61 11.06 24.80
CA ILE A 146 -22.03 11.30 26.12
C ILE A 146 -22.05 10.01 26.95
N GLY A 147 -20.93 9.66 27.56
CA GLY A 147 -20.77 8.44 28.34
C GLY A 147 -20.33 7.23 27.54
N GLN A 148 -20.18 7.34 26.20
CA GLN A 148 -19.66 6.26 25.37
C GLN A 148 -18.16 6.09 25.59
N SER A 149 -17.72 4.82 25.71
CA SER A 149 -16.29 4.47 25.70
C SER A 149 -15.76 4.49 24.26
N VAL A 150 -14.64 5.15 24.06
CA VAL A 150 -13.97 5.27 22.76
C VAL A 150 -12.54 4.76 22.84
N GLU A 151 -12.12 4.05 21.79
CA GLU A 151 -10.76 3.56 21.63
C GLU A 151 -9.88 4.58 20.90
N ARG A 152 -8.58 4.44 21.05
CA ARG A 152 -7.61 5.28 20.35
C ARG A 152 -7.74 5.12 18.83
N GLY A 153 -7.98 6.22 18.10
CA GLY A 153 -8.21 6.24 16.67
C GLY A 153 -9.67 6.11 16.25
N GLU A 154 -10.60 6.01 17.21
CA GLU A 154 -12.02 5.95 16.89
C GLU A 154 -12.54 7.29 16.38
N VAL A 155 -13.54 7.24 15.52
CA VAL A 155 -14.08 8.38 14.79
C VAL A 155 -15.19 9.05 15.61
N LEU A 156 -15.01 10.30 15.96
CA LEU A 156 -15.97 11.08 16.74
C LEU A 156 -17.06 11.72 15.88
N THR A 157 -16.75 12.07 14.62
CA THR A 157 -17.68 12.73 13.70
C THR A 157 -17.84 11.96 12.39
N GLU A 158 -18.94 12.18 11.67
CA GLU A 158 -19.06 11.69 10.30
C GLU A 158 -18.02 12.33 9.40
N GLY A 159 -17.46 11.56 8.46
CA GLY A 159 -16.48 12.00 7.50
C GLY A 159 -15.43 10.94 7.19
N SER A 160 -14.44 11.35 6.41
CA SER A 160 -13.31 10.49 6.04
C SER A 160 -12.11 10.76 6.93
N ILE A 161 -11.47 9.72 7.41
CA ILE A 161 -10.27 9.86 8.24
C ILE A 161 -9.10 10.34 7.38
N GLU A 162 -8.28 11.24 7.90
CA GLU A 162 -6.99 11.59 7.33
C GLU A 162 -5.98 10.46 7.56
N PRO A 163 -5.48 9.77 6.52
CA PRO A 163 -4.66 8.57 6.71
C PRO A 163 -3.34 8.83 7.43
N LYS A 164 -2.75 10.02 7.27
CA LYS A 164 -1.48 10.38 7.92
C LYS A 164 -1.64 10.58 9.42
N ASN A 165 -2.71 11.24 9.82
CA ASN A 165 -3.04 11.43 11.24
C ASN A 165 -3.41 10.08 11.88
N PHE A 166 -4.18 9.26 11.16
CA PHE A 166 -4.54 7.92 11.63
C PHE A 166 -3.31 7.03 11.85
N LEU A 167 -2.31 7.11 10.96
CA LEU A 167 -1.03 6.40 11.14
C LEU A 167 -0.30 6.82 12.43
N ALA A 168 -0.33 8.11 12.75
CA ALA A 168 0.31 8.60 13.97
C ALA A 168 -0.41 8.17 15.26
N VAL A 169 -1.74 8.05 15.18
CA VAL A 169 -2.60 7.73 16.33
C VAL A 169 -2.77 6.22 16.49
N ALA A 170 -3.29 5.53 15.47
CA ALA A 170 -3.69 4.11 15.55
C ALA A 170 -2.56 3.14 15.17
N GLY A 171 -1.46 3.64 14.55
CA GLY A 171 -0.32 2.82 14.14
C GLY A 171 -0.45 2.19 12.77
N LEU A 172 0.58 1.38 12.42
CA LEU A 172 0.78 0.85 11.06
C LEU A 172 -0.35 -0.10 10.64
N THR A 173 -0.57 -1.16 11.42
CA THR A 173 -1.52 -2.23 11.08
C THR A 173 -2.96 -1.72 10.91
N ALA A 174 -3.42 -0.86 11.84
CA ALA A 174 -4.74 -0.26 11.75
C ALA A 174 -4.89 0.61 10.48
N THR A 175 -3.82 1.32 10.10
CA THR A 175 -3.81 2.14 8.89
C THR A 175 -3.84 1.31 7.63
N GLU A 176 -3.11 0.20 7.57
CA GLU A 176 -3.15 -0.75 6.46
C GLU A 176 -4.57 -1.31 6.25
N GLU A 177 -5.21 -1.76 7.33
CA GLU A 177 -6.59 -2.25 7.27
C GLU A 177 -7.59 -1.16 6.88
N TYR A 178 -7.43 0.05 7.40
CA TYR A 178 -8.29 1.18 7.06
C TYR A 178 -8.22 1.50 5.57
N LEU A 179 -7.00 1.64 5.02
CA LEU A 179 -6.80 1.93 3.60
C LEU A 179 -7.39 0.84 2.71
N LEU A 180 -7.16 -0.43 3.05
CA LEU A 180 -7.73 -1.58 2.33
C LEU A 180 -9.27 -1.53 2.35
N LYS A 181 -9.87 -1.37 3.53
CA LYS A 181 -11.33 -1.32 3.69
C LYS A 181 -11.96 -0.15 2.92
N GLU A 182 -11.37 1.03 2.97
CA GLU A 182 -11.89 2.21 2.25
C GLU A 182 -11.79 2.06 0.73
N VAL A 183 -10.68 1.52 0.20
CA VAL A 183 -10.55 1.24 -1.23
C VAL A 183 -11.60 0.21 -1.67
N GLN A 184 -11.69 -0.93 -0.97
CA GLN A 184 -12.66 -1.98 -1.26
C GLN A 184 -14.11 -1.48 -1.18
N LYS A 185 -14.41 -0.63 -0.20
CA LYS A 185 -15.75 -0.02 -0.06
C LYS A 185 -16.13 0.76 -1.30
N VAL A 186 -15.23 1.59 -1.83
CA VAL A 186 -15.52 2.38 -3.03
C VAL A 186 -15.79 1.49 -4.26
N TYR A 187 -14.96 0.46 -4.47
CA TYR A 187 -15.15 -0.47 -5.59
C TYR A 187 -16.42 -1.31 -5.45
N ARG A 188 -16.69 -1.85 -4.27
CA ARG A 188 -17.91 -2.64 -4.00
C ARG A 188 -19.20 -1.82 -4.17
N MET A 189 -19.21 -0.55 -3.79
CA MET A 189 -20.34 0.35 -4.02
C MET A 189 -20.65 0.54 -5.50
N GLN A 190 -19.69 0.31 -6.38
CA GLN A 190 -19.85 0.36 -7.83
C GLN A 190 -20.06 -1.03 -8.47
N GLY A 191 -20.17 -2.08 -7.65
CA GLY A 191 -20.36 -3.45 -8.11
C GLY A 191 -19.09 -4.07 -8.73
N VAL A 192 -17.92 -3.57 -8.38
CA VAL A 192 -16.63 -4.09 -8.84
C VAL A 192 -15.96 -4.84 -7.69
N GLU A 193 -15.53 -6.06 -7.96
CA GLU A 193 -14.76 -6.86 -7.02
C GLU A 193 -13.29 -6.89 -7.42
N ILE A 194 -12.41 -6.48 -6.51
CA ILE A 194 -10.94 -6.53 -6.66
C ILE A 194 -10.39 -7.38 -5.52
N ASP A 195 -9.45 -8.27 -5.83
CA ASP A 195 -8.77 -9.07 -4.80
C ASP A 195 -7.93 -8.17 -3.89
N ASP A 196 -8.02 -8.40 -2.60
CA ASP A 196 -7.35 -7.60 -1.57
C ASP A 196 -5.84 -7.51 -1.77
N LYS A 197 -5.19 -8.58 -2.27
CA LYS A 197 -3.74 -8.62 -2.51
C LYS A 197 -3.22 -7.51 -3.43
N HIS A 198 -4.03 -7.07 -4.41
CA HIS A 198 -3.64 -5.99 -5.31
C HIS A 198 -3.55 -4.65 -4.58
N VAL A 199 -4.53 -4.39 -3.71
CA VAL A 199 -4.53 -3.19 -2.86
C VAL A 199 -3.42 -3.28 -1.80
N GLU A 200 -3.22 -4.45 -1.19
CA GLU A 200 -2.16 -4.69 -0.20
C GLU A 200 -0.77 -4.42 -0.77
N VAL A 201 -0.48 -4.86 -2.00
CA VAL A 201 0.81 -4.59 -2.66
C VAL A 201 1.06 -3.09 -2.83
N MET A 202 0.03 -2.32 -3.22
CA MET A 202 0.14 -0.88 -3.40
C MET A 202 0.31 -0.15 -2.06
N VAL A 203 -0.52 -0.45 -1.09
CA VAL A 203 -0.46 0.19 0.25
C VAL A 203 0.86 -0.13 0.95
N ARG A 204 1.37 -1.36 0.81
CA ARG A 204 2.70 -1.74 1.33
C ARG A 204 3.81 -0.84 0.77
N GLN A 205 3.76 -0.47 -0.51
CA GLN A 205 4.74 0.45 -1.09
C GLN A 205 4.58 1.89 -0.56
N MET A 206 3.36 2.32 -0.25
CA MET A 206 3.10 3.64 0.35
C MET A 206 3.67 3.75 1.78
N LEU A 207 3.75 2.65 2.51
CA LEU A 207 4.21 2.58 3.91
C LEU A 207 5.66 2.08 4.07
N ARG A 208 6.37 1.91 2.97
CA ARG A 208 7.73 1.34 2.95
C ARG A 208 8.81 2.26 3.55
N LYS A 209 8.55 3.55 3.65
CA LYS A 209 9.53 4.55 4.11
C LYS A 209 9.32 4.93 5.57
N VAL A 210 10.43 5.16 6.27
CA VAL A 210 10.45 5.68 7.63
C VAL A 210 11.24 6.98 7.67
N ARG A 211 10.84 7.88 8.56
CA ARG A 211 11.58 9.13 8.82
C ARG A 211 12.41 8.97 10.08
N ILE A 212 13.70 9.18 9.95
CA ILE A 212 14.63 9.12 11.08
C ILE A 212 14.36 10.30 12.02
N ILE A 213 14.18 10.01 13.32
CA ILE A 213 14.06 11.02 14.36
C ILE A 213 15.45 11.27 14.97
N GLU A 214 16.05 10.22 15.48
CA GLU A 214 17.37 10.24 16.08
C GLU A 214 18.26 9.22 15.36
N ALA A 215 19.45 9.65 14.98
CA ALA A 215 20.39 8.78 14.27
C ALA A 215 21.10 7.79 15.20
N GLY A 216 21.12 8.05 16.51
CA GLY A 216 21.99 7.29 17.42
C GLY A 216 23.43 7.33 16.95
N ASP A 217 24.10 6.18 17.01
CA ASP A 217 25.48 6.00 16.53
C ASP A 217 25.53 5.38 15.12
N THR A 218 24.41 5.41 14.37
CA THR A 218 24.32 4.91 12.99
C THR A 218 24.75 5.99 11.98
N LYS A 219 24.98 5.58 10.73
CA LYS A 219 25.32 6.49 9.62
C LYS A 219 24.11 7.20 9.02
N LEU A 220 22.92 7.04 9.60
CA LEU A 220 21.69 7.63 9.11
C LEU A 220 21.61 9.11 9.49
N LEU A 221 20.97 9.92 8.64
CA LEU A 221 20.79 11.35 8.89
C LEU A 221 19.43 11.62 9.53
N PRO A 222 19.35 12.40 10.64
CA PRO A 222 18.08 12.82 11.21
C PRO A 222 17.21 13.56 10.19
N GLY A 223 15.89 13.31 10.21
CA GLY A 223 14.93 13.90 9.30
C GLY A 223 14.87 13.27 7.89
N SER A 224 15.83 12.43 7.51
CA SER A 224 15.83 11.76 6.21
C SER A 224 14.76 10.67 6.10
N LEU A 225 14.29 10.45 4.87
CA LEU A 225 13.42 9.34 4.52
C LEU A 225 14.27 8.15 4.08
N VAL A 226 14.15 7.04 4.79
CA VAL A 226 14.93 5.82 4.54
C VAL A 226 13.98 4.65 4.35
N ASP A 227 14.40 3.67 3.56
CA ASP A 227 13.66 2.41 3.43
C ASP A 227 13.71 1.62 4.75
N ILE A 228 12.59 0.99 5.11
CA ILE A 228 12.47 0.23 6.35
C ILE A 228 13.50 -0.89 6.48
N HIS A 229 13.89 -1.51 5.34
CA HIS A 229 14.91 -2.56 5.35
C HIS A 229 16.30 -1.98 5.61
N ASN A 230 16.64 -0.86 4.97
CA ASN A 230 17.92 -0.18 5.18
C ASN A 230 18.04 0.34 6.62
N PHE A 231 16.96 0.87 7.19
CA PHE A 231 16.88 1.24 8.59
C PHE A 231 17.09 0.04 9.52
N THR A 232 16.43 -1.08 9.23
CA THR A 232 16.56 -2.30 10.03
C THR A 232 17.97 -2.89 9.95
N ASP A 233 18.61 -2.85 8.77
CA ASP A 233 19.98 -3.34 8.59
C ASP A 233 20.98 -2.45 9.33
N ALA A 234 20.85 -1.12 9.25
CA ALA A 234 21.68 -0.18 9.99
C ALA A 234 21.58 -0.38 11.52
N ASN A 235 20.36 -0.58 12.02
CA ASN A 235 20.17 -0.88 13.44
C ASN A 235 20.73 -2.25 13.83
N ARG A 236 20.62 -3.27 12.96
CA ARG A 236 21.23 -4.59 13.21
C ARG A 236 22.75 -4.51 13.30
N GLU A 237 23.39 -3.68 12.47
CA GLU A 237 24.84 -3.42 12.57
C GLU A 237 25.18 -2.71 13.87
N ALA A 238 24.46 -1.66 14.24
CA ALA A 238 24.65 -0.95 15.49
C ALA A 238 24.50 -1.87 16.71
N PHE A 239 23.52 -2.76 16.73
CA PHE A 239 23.37 -3.75 17.81
C PHE A 239 24.55 -4.72 17.90
N LYS A 240 25.07 -5.21 16.74
CA LYS A 240 26.27 -6.09 16.73
C LYS A 240 27.49 -5.40 17.33
N GLU A 241 27.64 -4.09 17.09
CA GLU A 241 28.72 -3.27 17.59
C GLU A 241 28.47 -2.69 19.00
N ARG A 242 27.32 -3.06 19.64
CA ARG A 242 26.87 -2.53 20.94
C ARG A 242 26.76 -1.01 20.99
N LYS A 243 26.38 -0.41 19.86
CA LYS A 243 26.12 1.02 19.69
C LYS A 243 24.63 1.32 19.85
N ARG A 244 24.29 2.60 20.06
CA ARG A 244 22.90 3.05 20.16
C ARG A 244 22.21 2.96 18.78
N PRO A 245 21.07 2.29 18.66
CA PRO A 245 20.31 2.23 17.42
C PRO A 245 19.66 3.58 17.09
N ALA A 246 19.34 3.78 15.82
CA ALA A 246 18.52 4.89 15.36
C ALA A 246 17.04 4.67 15.71
N THR A 247 16.31 5.77 15.95
CA THR A 247 14.85 5.77 16.10
C THR A 247 14.18 6.41 14.89
N ALA A 248 13.03 5.86 14.47
CA ALA A 248 12.31 6.36 13.30
C ALA A 248 10.79 6.25 13.50
N LYS A 249 10.04 7.07 12.75
CA LYS A 249 8.57 6.97 12.64
C LYS A 249 8.17 6.50 11.24
N PRO A 250 7.18 5.61 11.12
CA PRO A 250 6.62 5.26 9.81
C PRO A 250 5.99 6.48 9.16
N VAL A 251 6.08 6.56 7.84
CA VAL A 251 5.50 7.67 7.06
C VAL A 251 4.68 7.11 5.92
N LEU A 252 3.45 7.59 5.81
CA LEU A 252 2.59 7.28 4.67
C LEU A 252 2.90 8.27 3.53
N LEU A 253 3.34 7.74 2.40
CA LEU A 253 3.56 8.48 1.17
C LEU A 253 2.44 8.18 0.17
N GLY A 254 1.96 9.21 -0.52
CA GLY A 254 1.12 8.99 -1.71
C GLY A 254 1.90 8.27 -2.80
N ILE A 255 1.20 7.59 -3.71
CA ILE A 255 1.82 6.78 -4.79
C ILE A 255 2.79 7.61 -5.61
N THR A 256 2.42 8.82 -6.01
CA THR A 256 3.29 9.73 -6.78
C THR A 256 4.59 10.00 -6.04
N LYS A 257 4.51 10.35 -4.74
CA LYS A 257 5.70 10.63 -3.94
C LYS A 257 6.52 9.36 -3.67
N ALA A 258 5.86 8.23 -3.40
CA ALA A 258 6.53 6.95 -3.22
C ALA A 258 7.31 6.52 -4.48
N SER A 259 6.78 6.84 -5.68
CA SER A 259 7.44 6.55 -6.96
C SER A 259 8.67 7.43 -7.22
N LEU A 260 8.73 8.64 -6.67
CA LEU A 260 9.90 9.53 -6.74
C LEU A 260 10.97 9.19 -5.72
N GLU A 261 10.57 8.66 -4.55
CA GLU A 261 11.46 8.27 -3.44
C GLU A 261 11.94 6.80 -3.53
N THR A 262 11.93 6.23 -4.75
CA THR A 262 12.46 4.87 -4.99
C THR A 262 13.98 4.84 -4.88
N GLU A 263 14.56 3.64 -4.68
CA GLU A 263 16.01 3.45 -4.64
C GLU A 263 16.64 3.68 -6.03
N SER A 264 15.94 3.27 -7.11
CA SER A 264 16.37 3.48 -8.48
C SER A 264 16.12 4.93 -8.92
N PHE A 265 17.20 5.68 -9.14
CA PHE A 265 17.09 7.04 -9.66
C PHE A 265 16.68 7.07 -11.14
N LEU A 266 16.99 6.05 -11.92
CA LEU A 266 16.55 5.92 -13.31
C LEU A 266 15.03 5.79 -13.40
N SER A 267 14.45 4.94 -12.57
CA SER A 267 13.00 4.77 -12.47
C SER A 267 12.30 6.07 -12.06
N ALA A 268 12.81 6.75 -11.04
CA ALA A 268 12.28 8.02 -10.59
C ALA A 268 12.38 9.13 -11.66
N ALA A 269 13.55 9.27 -12.30
CA ALA A 269 13.79 10.28 -13.33
C ALA A 269 12.88 10.11 -14.56
N SER A 270 12.53 8.88 -14.91
CA SER A 270 11.64 8.60 -16.04
C SER A 270 10.15 8.85 -15.75
N PHE A 271 9.79 9.12 -14.50
CA PHE A 271 8.41 9.38 -14.11
C PHE A 271 8.09 10.88 -14.11
N GLN A 272 8.75 11.66 -13.28
CA GLN A 272 8.56 13.11 -13.16
C GLN A 272 9.85 13.76 -12.66
N GLU A 273 9.96 15.08 -12.78
CA GLU A 273 11.07 15.89 -12.25
C GLU A 273 12.47 15.39 -12.67
N THR A 274 12.61 14.98 -13.92
CA THR A 274 13.83 14.35 -14.48
C THR A 274 15.12 15.08 -14.10
N THR A 275 15.16 16.39 -14.33
CA THR A 275 16.34 17.22 -14.07
C THR A 275 16.72 17.19 -12.58
N ARG A 276 15.76 17.39 -11.69
CA ARG A 276 15.98 17.39 -10.25
C ARG A 276 16.51 16.05 -9.75
N VAL A 277 15.86 14.96 -10.16
CA VAL A 277 16.24 13.60 -9.75
C VAL A 277 17.64 13.24 -10.23
N LEU A 278 17.98 13.54 -11.49
CA LEU A 278 19.31 13.27 -12.04
C LEU A 278 20.39 14.15 -11.38
N THR A 279 20.10 15.43 -11.12
CA THR A 279 21.01 16.31 -10.40
C THR A 279 21.30 15.81 -8.98
N ASP A 280 20.23 15.44 -8.24
CA ASP A 280 20.38 14.88 -6.89
C ASP A 280 21.15 13.56 -6.89
N ALA A 281 20.94 12.71 -7.90
CA ALA A 281 21.66 11.46 -8.05
C ALA A 281 23.14 11.68 -8.35
N ALA A 282 23.46 12.64 -9.21
CA ALA A 282 24.85 12.99 -9.56
C ALA A 282 25.59 13.57 -8.36
N ILE A 283 24.98 14.53 -7.63
CA ILE A 283 25.58 15.14 -6.44
C ILE A 283 25.87 14.10 -5.35
N LYS A 284 24.92 13.15 -5.15
CA LYS A 284 25.05 12.09 -4.12
C LYS A 284 25.85 10.88 -4.58
N GLY A 285 26.31 10.85 -5.84
CA GLY A 285 27.03 9.69 -6.40
C GLY A 285 26.22 8.40 -6.32
N LYS A 286 24.88 8.46 -6.57
CA LYS A 286 24.01 7.30 -6.46
C LYS A 286 24.34 6.25 -7.52
N ARG A 287 24.28 4.99 -7.12
CA ARG A 287 24.38 3.83 -8.00
C ARG A 287 22.99 3.18 -8.13
N ASP A 288 22.63 2.77 -9.33
CA ASP A 288 21.44 2.00 -9.60
C ASP A 288 21.80 0.52 -9.84
N ASP A 289 21.22 -0.36 -9.07
CA ASP A 289 21.50 -1.80 -9.13
C ASP A 289 20.64 -2.54 -10.17
N LEU A 290 19.77 -1.83 -10.91
CA LEU A 290 18.93 -2.34 -11.99
C LEU A 290 18.06 -3.54 -11.58
N LEU A 291 17.46 -3.46 -10.40
CA LEU A 291 16.66 -4.55 -9.82
C LEU A 291 15.19 -4.54 -10.24
N GLY A 292 14.68 -3.40 -10.68
CA GLY A 292 13.29 -3.24 -11.09
C GLY A 292 13.07 -3.47 -12.59
N LEU A 293 11.82 -3.33 -13.02
CA LEU A 293 11.45 -3.52 -14.42
C LEU A 293 11.80 -2.31 -15.28
N LYS A 294 11.46 -1.11 -14.79
CA LYS A 294 11.50 0.13 -15.56
C LYS A 294 12.93 0.54 -15.95
N GLU A 295 13.86 0.47 -15.02
CA GLU A 295 15.28 0.79 -15.27
C GLU A 295 15.92 -0.16 -16.29
N ASN A 296 15.57 -1.44 -16.27
CA ASN A 296 16.05 -2.40 -17.26
C ASN A 296 15.48 -2.12 -18.65
N VAL A 297 14.20 -1.73 -18.74
CA VAL A 297 13.58 -1.32 -20.01
C VAL A 297 14.27 -0.08 -20.58
N ILE A 298 14.57 0.93 -19.76
CA ILE A 298 15.23 2.16 -20.19
C ILE A 298 16.61 1.88 -20.79
N ILE A 299 17.37 0.95 -20.19
CA ILE A 299 18.72 0.60 -20.66
C ILE A 299 18.68 -0.41 -21.83
N GLY A 300 17.52 -0.98 -22.16
CA GLY A 300 17.38 -1.99 -23.21
C GLY A 300 17.82 -3.39 -22.78
N LYS A 301 17.83 -3.69 -21.48
CA LYS A 301 18.08 -5.05 -20.96
C LYS A 301 16.77 -5.80 -20.77
N LEU A 302 16.85 -7.13 -20.73
CA LEU A 302 15.73 -7.97 -20.37
C LEU A 302 15.26 -7.62 -18.94
N ILE A 303 13.95 -7.53 -18.77
CA ILE A 303 13.36 -7.27 -17.45
C ILE A 303 13.57 -8.46 -16.52
N PRO A 304 13.80 -8.26 -15.22
CA PRO A 304 13.97 -9.34 -14.25
C PRO A 304 12.61 -9.98 -13.87
N ALA A 305 11.79 -10.29 -14.88
CA ALA A 305 10.47 -10.90 -14.73
C ALA A 305 10.20 -11.85 -15.91
N GLY A 306 9.38 -12.88 -15.70
CA GLY A 306 9.06 -13.88 -16.72
C GLY A 306 10.31 -14.52 -17.31
N THR A 307 10.38 -14.62 -18.62
CA THR A 307 11.50 -15.24 -19.37
C THR A 307 12.81 -14.46 -19.29
N GLY A 308 12.79 -13.18 -18.90
CA GLY A 308 13.99 -12.35 -18.70
C GLY A 308 14.75 -12.61 -17.39
N MET A 309 14.29 -13.52 -16.57
CA MET A 309 14.98 -13.91 -15.34
C MET A 309 16.28 -14.66 -15.63
N LYS A 310 17.29 -14.43 -14.78
CA LYS A 310 18.61 -15.07 -14.88
C LYS A 310 18.56 -16.61 -14.95
N ARG A 311 17.52 -17.24 -14.37
CA ARG A 311 17.34 -18.69 -14.43
C ARG A 311 17.13 -19.23 -15.85
N TYR A 312 16.50 -18.43 -16.72
CA TYR A 312 16.23 -18.81 -18.10
C TYR A 312 17.37 -18.49 -19.07
N SER A 313 18.29 -17.58 -18.72
CA SER A 313 19.44 -17.23 -19.55
C SER A 313 20.46 -18.35 -19.73
N LYS A 314 20.35 -19.43 -18.97
CA LYS A 314 21.23 -20.61 -19.02
C LYS A 314 20.53 -21.85 -19.56
N VAL A 315 19.31 -21.71 -20.07
CA VAL A 315 18.52 -22.82 -20.62
C VAL A 315 18.72 -22.84 -22.14
N ASP A 316 19.36 -23.85 -22.65
CA ASP A 316 19.44 -24.14 -24.07
C ASP A 316 18.22 -24.99 -24.46
N ILE A 317 17.59 -24.62 -25.57
CA ILE A 317 16.45 -25.38 -26.13
C ILE A 317 17.02 -26.40 -27.14
N GLU A 318 17.00 -27.67 -26.76
CA GLU A 318 17.18 -28.73 -27.75
C GLU A 318 15.94 -28.75 -28.63
N LYS A 319 16.12 -28.45 -29.92
CA LYS A 319 15.08 -28.68 -30.93
C LYS A 319 15.05 -30.16 -31.21
N ASP A 320 13.99 -30.86 -30.87
CA ASP A 320 13.68 -32.15 -31.43
C ASP A 320 13.54 -31.95 -32.94
N GLU A 321 14.54 -32.35 -33.69
CA GLU A 321 14.41 -32.46 -35.14
C GLU A 321 13.31 -33.49 -35.39
N ALA A 322 12.13 -33.01 -35.80
CA ALA A 322 11.07 -33.88 -36.26
C ALA A 322 11.64 -34.73 -37.42
N PRO A 323 11.43 -36.08 -37.42
CA PRO A 323 11.92 -36.92 -38.49
C PRO A 323 11.37 -36.39 -39.83
N GLN A 324 12.25 -35.99 -40.71
CA GLN A 324 11.89 -35.62 -42.08
C GLN A 324 11.19 -36.85 -42.68
N GLN A 325 9.85 -36.85 -42.72
CA GLN A 325 9.09 -37.77 -43.55
C GLN A 325 9.43 -37.42 -44.98
N GLY A 326 10.23 -38.29 -45.61
CA GLY A 326 10.54 -38.21 -47.05
C GLY A 326 9.23 -38.24 -47.85
N LEU A 327 8.92 -37.13 -48.49
CA LEU A 327 7.97 -37.09 -49.58
C LEU A 327 8.63 -37.83 -50.74
N GLU A 328 8.31 -39.12 -50.90
CA GLU A 328 8.55 -39.83 -52.18
C GLU A 328 7.63 -39.19 -53.20
N GLU A 329 8.23 -38.38 -54.10
CA GLU A 329 7.56 -37.95 -55.34
C GLU A 329 7.25 -39.20 -56.16
N GLN A 330 5.98 -39.61 -56.18
CA GLN A 330 5.49 -40.52 -57.23
C GLN A 330 5.38 -39.73 -58.53
N VAL A 331 6.41 -39.91 -59.38
CA VAL A 331 6.34 -39.50 -60.75
C VAL A 331 5.37 -40.42 -61.49
N ILE A 332 4.16 -39.92 -61.76
CA ILE A 332 3.24 -40.54 -62.70
C ILE A 332 3.71 -40.10 -64.12
N ILE A 333 4.21 -41.06 -64.90
CA ILE A 333 4.45 -40.92 -66.30
C ILE A 333 3.17 -41.36 -66.99
N ASP A 334 2.55 -40.48 -67.82
CA ASP A 334 1.73 -40.76 -68.96
C ASP A 334 2.22 -39.95 -70.14
#